data_2baa17e83d8dc484e29b1109145c297b
#
_entry.id   2baa17e83d8dc484e29b1109145c297b
#
_cell.length_a   1.000
_cell.length_b   1.000
_cell.length_c   1.000
_cell.angle_alpha   90.00
_cell.angle_beta   90.00
_cell.angle_gamma   90.00
#
_symmetry.space_group_name_H-M   'P 1'
#
loop_
_entity.id
_entity.type
_entity.pdbx_description
1 polymer ?
#
loop_
_entity_poly.entity_id
_entity_poly.type
_entity_poly.pdbx_seq_one_letter_code
_entity_poly.pdbx_strand_id
1 'polypeptide(L)'
;MKLLDCNDASLRLWAEGEAIWSPGIAWLSDGRYQFGQAAWAQSRRAPREINNRFWHRLSTQPLSPSLGQARHTADLVHAHLETLLGDGNDELSLIIPGAMEPDQLSLLLGILQTLPVETRGVVHRSALVGSFLGASCAHIELHLHQTSITRVSVEAGHAHAGLTQLLPGHGLLGLMDDIAERIAEQFVAQTRFDPQRRAETEQVLYEKVPELLQALSAQSEVSCTIEGHTARVSTDALRSVGEALSRVITPLLPAGTEHVALDALLSTLPGLTFAHATTAVPPEAAATSAAHLSLPEGELHFQREVPCQKAHTDAPEPTQQLTPTPTETEEPASESPPPSKGLPATHQLTEGQATPLVLGATLAEGITVSGVSELLIQAGSGAQINGSPVEGCIGVFADDRLTTPDISILLIAVAS
;
A
#
# COMPACT_ATOMS: atom_id res chain seq x y z
N MET A 1 -16.67 -2.32 20.27
CA MET A 1 -15.28 -2.00 19.83
C MET A 1 -15.35 -1.20 18.54
N LYS A 2 -14.68 -0.06 18.49
CA LYS A 2 -14.52 0.77 17.29
C LYS A 2 -13.26 0.35 16.52
N LEU A 3 -13.27 0.48 15.19
CA LEU A 3 -12.10 0.27 14.33
C LEU A 3 -11.79 1.59 13.61
N LEU A 4 -10.55 2.08 13.69
CA LEU A 4 -10.10 3.27 12.98
C LEU A 4 -9.08 2.90 11.92
N ASP A 5 -9.45 3.00 10.64
CA ASP A 5 -8.53 2.89 9.51
C ASP A 5 -7.85 4.25 9.28
N CYS A 6 -6.54 4.30 9.52
CA CYS A 6 -5.75 5.53 9.55
C CYS A 6 -5.15 5.91 8.18
N ASN A 7 -5.63 5.37 7.06
CA ASN A 7 -5.24 5.85 5.74
C ASN A 7 -5.82 7.25 5.50
N ASP A 8 -4.99 8.27 5.34
CA ASP A 8 -5.40 9.68 5.30
C ASP A 8 -6.33 10.04 4.13
N ALA A 9 -6.27 9.33 3.01
CA ALA A 9 -7.19 9.50 1.88
C ALA A 9 -8.56 8.86 2.13
N SER A 10 -8.58 7.75 2.86
CA SER A 10 -9.77 6.94 3.12
C SER A 10 -10.03 6.70 4.61
N LEU A 11 -9.56 7.59 5.47
CA LEU A 11 -9.71 7.47 6.92
C LEU A 11 -11.17 7.22 7.29
N ARG A 12 -11.39 6.14 8.06
CA ARG A 12 -12.73 5.68 8.43
C ARG A 12 -12.78 5.19 9.85
N LEU A 13 -13.85 5.59 10.54
CA LEU A 13 -14.24 5.01 11.81
C LEU A 13 -15.39 4.04 11.55
N TRP A 14 -15.20 2.78 11.92
CA TRP A 14 -16.21 1.73 11.90
C TRP A 14 -16.74 1.54 13.32
N ALA A 15 -18.04 1.73 13.50
CA ALA A 15 -18.72 1.58 14.77
C ALA A 15 -20.13 1.04 14.54
N GLU A 16 -20.58 0.04 15.31
CA GLU A 16 -21.93 -0.50 15.29
C GLU A 16 -22.45 -0.91 13.90
N GLY A 17 -21.54 -1.33 13.00
CA GLY A 17 -21.87 -1.72 11.62
C GLY A 17 -21.95 -0.55 10.64
N GLU A 18 -21.74 0.68 11.09
CA GLU A 18 -21.66 1.87 10.24
C GLU A 18 -20.22 2.33 10.05
N ALA A 19 -19.96 3.03 8.94
CA ALA A 19 -18.68 3.59 8.63
C ALA A 19 -18.78 5.11 8.43
N ILE A 20 -18.01 5.88 9.20
CA ILE A 20 -17.86 7.32 9.03
C ILE A 20 -16.58 7.55 8.21
N TRP A 21 -16.72 8.04 6.99
CA TRP A 21 -15.59 8.46 6.16
C TRP A 21 -15.21 9.90 6.48
N SER A 22 -13.96 10.10 6.88
CA SER A 22 -13.43 11.39 7.29
C SER A 22 -11.98 11.56 6.80
N PRO A 23 -11.77 11.90 5.52
CA PRO A 23 -10.41 12.08 4.98
C PRO A 23 -9.59 13.09 5.79
N GLY A 24 -8.27 12.94 5.78
CA GLY A 24 -7.30 13.70 6.56
C GLY A 24 -7.17 15.15 6.10
N ILE A 25 -8.29 15.86 5.98
CA ILE A 25 -8.38 17.27 5.57
C ILE A 25 -9.00 18.08 6.70
N ALA A 26 -8.38 19.20 7.02
CA ALA A 26 -8.86 20.16 7.99
C ALA A 26 -9.19 21.49 7.29
N TRP A 27 -10.31 22.09 7.63
CA TRP A 27 -10.75 23.40 7.22
C TRP A 27 -10.98 24.31 8.43
N LEU A 28 -10.37 25.48 8.41
CA LEU A 28 -10.59 26.51 9.44
C LEU A 28 -11.72 27.43 9.01
N SER A 29 -12.89 27.31 9.63
CA SER A 29 -14.05 28.18 9.40
C SER A 29 -14.44 28.88 10.66
N ASP A 30 -14.53 30.22 10.63
CA ASP A 30 -14.96 31.06 11.77
C ASP A 30 -14.22 30.73 13.08
N GLY A 31 -12.90 30.46 12.99
CA GLY A 31 -12.05 30.12 14.13
C GLY A 31 -12.24 28.69 14.67
N ARG A 32 -12.99 27.84 14.01
CA ARG A 32 -13.21 26.43 14.38
C ARG A 32 -12.72 25.50 13.26
N TYR A 33 -12.14 24.38 13.66
CA TYR A 33 -11.76 23.34 12.71
C TYR A 33 -12.96 22.49 12.34
N GLN A 34 -13.09 22.21 11.06
CA GLN A 34 -13.97 21.19 10.48
C GLN A 34 -13.09 20.18 9.74
N PHE A 35 -13.48 18.92 9.76
CA PHE A 35 -12.68 17.83 9.23
C PHE A 35 -13.45 16.96 8.23
N GLY A 36 -12.74 16.08 7.57
CA GLY A 36 -13.32 15.06 6.73
C GLY A 36 -14.08 15.60 5.53
N GLN A 37 -15.30 15.13 5.34
CA GLN A 37 -16.15 15.49 4.19
C GLN A 37 -16.47 16.99 4.14
N ALA A 38 -16.70 17.64 5.29
CA ALA A 38 -16.98 19.07 5.34
C ALA A 38 -15.77 19.89 4.85
N ALA A 39 -14.56 19.51 5.24
CA ALA A 39 -13.33 20.13 4.76
C ALA A 39 -13.06 19.80 3.29
N TRP A 40 -13.33 18.56 2.86
CA TRP A 40 -13.24 18.16 1.46
C TRP A 40 -14.08 19.03 0.55
N ALA A 41 -15.35 19.29 0.92
CA ALA A 41 -16.28 20.14 0.16
C ALA A 41 -15.85 21.61 0.05
N GLN A 42 -14.84 22.05 0.81
CA GLN A 42 -14.29 23.41 0.77
C GLN A 42 -12.86 23.47 0.21
N SER A 43 -12.26 22.31 -0.12
CA SER A 43 -10.84 22.22 -0.44
C SER A 43 -10.43 23.08 -1.66
N ARG A 44 -11.32 23.27 -2.64
CA ARG A 44 -11.08 24.15 -3.80
C ARG A 44 -11.64 25.56 -3.60
N ARG A 45 -12.62 25.74 -2.72
CA ARG A 45 -13.26 27.05 -2.45
C ARG A 45 -12.45 27.92 -1.50
N ALA A 46 -11.81 27.30 -0.51
CA ALA A 46 -11.08 28.00 0.54
C ALA A 46 -9.65 27.44 0.75
N PRO A 47 -8.80 27.33 -0.29
CA PRO A 47 -7.53 26.62 -0.23
C PRO A 47 -6.54 27.19 0.80
N ARG A 48 -6.67 28.46 1.19
CA ARG A 48 -5.82 29.09 2.22
C ARG A 48 -6.23 28.72 3.64
N GLU A 49 -7.44 28.21 3.84
CA GLU A 49 -8.03 27.80 5.10
C GLU A 49 -7.99 26.27 5.27
N ILE A 50 -7.37 25.57 4.31
CA ILE A 50 -7.27 24.12 4.27
C ILE A 50 -5.87 23.66 4.68
N ASN A 51 -5.80 22.59 5.50
CA ASN A 51 -4.62 21.77 5.66
C ASN A 51 -4.99 20.30 5.34
N ASN A 52 -4.32 19.73 4.36
CA ASN A 52 -4.49 18.34 3.92
C ASN A 52 -3.23 17.50 4.16
N ARG A 53 -2.26 18.01 4.94
CA ARG A 53 -0.96 17.36 5.18
C ARG A 53 -0.75 16.92 6.62
N PHE A 54 -1.67 17.23 7.54
CA PHE A 54 -1.46 17.04 8.96
C PHE A 54 -1.37 15.55 9.37
N TRP A 55 -2.05 14.65 8.67
CA TRP A 55 -1.85 13.20 8.84
C TRP A 55 -0.55 12.74 8.19
N HIS A 56 -0.32 13.11 6.93
CA HIS A 56 0.88 12.76 6.18
C HIS A 56 2.18 13.22 6.86
N ARG A 57 2.15 14.38 7.54
CA ARG A 57 3.30 14.97 8.24
C ARG A 57 3.09 15.04 9.74
N LEU A 58 2.44 14.02 10.32
CA LEU A 58 2.18 13.98 11.75
C LEU A 58 3.50 14.14 12.54
N SER A 59 3.61 15.25 13.27
CA SER A 59 4.80 15.61 14.04
C SER A 59 4.49 16.70 15.07
N THR A 60 5.44 16.97 15.95
CA THR A 60 5.44 18.11 16.86
C THR A 60 6.24 19.31 16.33
N GLN A 61 6.64 19.29 15.07
CA GLN A 61 7.27 20.42 14.42
C GLN A 61 6.25 21.54 14.18
N PRO A 62 6.69 22.83 14.22
CA PRO A 62 5.79 23.95 13.98
C PRO A 62 5.02 23.83 12.66
N LEU A 63 3.71 24.07 12.71
CA LEU A 63 2.84 24.00 11.53
C LEU A 63 3.17 25.14 10.56
N SER A 64 3.48 24.78 9.31
CA SER A 64 3.81 25.74 8.25
C SER A 64 3.10 25.33 6.94
N PRO A 65 2.26 26.21 6.36
CA PRO A 65 1.77 27.47 6.91
C PRO A 65 0.93 27.26 8.18
N SER A 66 0.83 28.29 9.03
CA SER A 66 -0.01 28.24 10.23
C SER A 66 -1.48 28.16 9.85
N LEU A 67 -2.28 27.47 10.65
CA LEU A 67 -3.73 27.34 10.48
C LEU A 67 -4.40 27.55 11.85
N GLY A 68 -4.98 28.73 12.06
CA GLY A 68 -5.67 29.08 13.32
C GLY A 68 -4.77 28.98 14.54
N GLN A 69 -5.23 28.24 15.57
CA GLN A 69 -4.53 28.07 16.84
C GLN A 69 -3.60 26.84 16.88
N ALA A 70 -3.67 25.94 15.89
CA ALA A 70 -2.82 24.75 15.82
C ALA A 70 -1.35 25.15 15.71
N ARG A 71 -0.49 24.64 16.62
CA ARG A 71 0.94 24.91 16.66
C ARG A 71 1.72 23.92 15.79
N HIS A 72 1.22 22.68 15.70
CA HIS A 72 1.82 21.58 14.96
C HIS A 72 0.74 20.65 14.39
N THR A 73 1.12 19.73 13.52
CA THR A 73 0.17 18.79 12.88
C THR A 73 -0.49 17.88 13.91
N ALA A 74 0.18 17.55 15.02
CA ALA A 74 -0.39 16.77 16.11
C ALA A 74 -1.63 17.41 16.75
N ASP A 75 -1.68 18.76 16.84
CA ASP A 75 -2.86 19.48 17.35
C ASP A 75 -4.07 19.26 16.43
N LEU A 76 -3.85 19.24 15.11
CA LEU A 76 -4.93 18.97 14.13
C LEU A 76 -5.37 17.52 14.16
N VAL A 77 -4.44 16.55 14.31
CA VAL A 77 -4.79 15.13 14.46
C VAL A 77 -5.61 14.91 15.74
N HIS A 78 -5.19 15.53 16.86
CA HIS A 78 -5.95 15.46 18.11
C HIS A 78 -7.38 15.98 17.92
N ALA A 79 -7.55 17.19 17.37
CA ALA A 79 -8.87 17.78 17.16
C ALA A 79 -9.73 16.97 16.17
N HIS A 80 -9.11 16.36 15.14
CA HIS A 80 -9.82 15.48 14.21
C HIS A 80 -10.32 14.21 14.90
N LEU A 81 -9.46 13.57 15.69
CA LEU A 81 -9.81 12.36 16.44
C LEU A 81 -10.86 12.64 17.51
N GLU A 82 -10.75 13.75 18.24
CA GLU A 82 -11.76 14.19 19.22
C GLU A 82 -13.13 14.35 18.55
N THR A 83 -13.17 15.01 17.37
CA THR A 83 -14.42 15.16 16.61
C THR A 83 -14.98 13.82 16.11
N LEU A 84 -14.10 12.91 15.67
CA LEU A 84 -14.50 11.65 15.06
C LEU A 84 -14.92 10.59 16.10
N LEU A 85 -14.21 10.50 17.23
CA LEU A 85 -14.44 9.49 18.26
C LEU A 85 -15.56 9.89 19.22
N GLY A 86 -15.79 11.20 19.43
CA GLY A 86 -16.77 11.72 20.40
C GLY A 86 -16.35 11.50 21.85
N ASP A 87 -17.31 11.67 22.78
CA ASP A 87 -17.08 11.66 24.22
C ASP A 87 -17.19 10.26 24.87
N GLY A 88 -17.36 9.21 24.06
CA GLY A 88 -17.53 7.84 24.57
C GLY A 88 -16.21 7.23 25.06
N ASN A 89 -16.26 6.45 26.15
CA ASN A 89 -15.10 5.66 26.60
C ASN A 89 -15.12 4.29 25.93
N ASP A 90 -14.79 4.24 24.64
CA ASP A 90 -14.88 3.07 23.79
C ASP A 90 -13.53 2.36 23.65
N GLU A 91 -13.60 1.05 23.45
CA GLU A 91 -12.44 0.28 22.98
C GLU A 91 -12.19 0.58 21.49
N LEU A 92 -10.94 0.88 21.15
CA LEU A 92 -10.49 1.26 19.81
C LEU A 92 -9.39 0.32 19.32
N SER A 93 -9.54 -0.20 18.11
CA SER A 93 -8.44 -0.84 17.38
C SER A 93 -8.04 -0.01 16.17
N LEU A 94 -6.73 0.08 15.94
CA LEU A 94 -6.14 0.87 14.87
C LEU A 94 -5.73 -0.02 13.69
N ILE A 95 -6.12 0.38 12.50
CA ILE A 95 -5.66 -0.18 11.24
C ILE A 95 -4.67 0.83 10.65
N ILE A 96 -3.38 0.45 10.64
CA ILE A 96 -2.27 1.35 10.30
C ILE A 96 -1.79 1.10 8.88
N PRO A 97 -1.78 2.12 8.02
CA PRO A 97 -1.28 2.00 6.66
C PRO A 97 0.24 1.78 6.63
N GLY A 98 0.72 1.13 5.58
CA GLY A 98 2.15 0.86 5.40
C GLY A 98 3.03 2.11 5.28
N ALA A 99 2.43 3.25 4.98
CA ALA A 99 3.12 4.54 4.84
C ALA A 99 3.36 5.26 6.17
N MET A 100 2.75 4.84 7.28
CA MET A 100 2.94 5.48 8.58
C MET A 100 4.26 5.05 9.22
N GLU A 101 5.11 6.02 9.53
CA GLU A 101 6.42 5.78 10.16
C GLU A 101 6.27 5.45 11.66
N PRO A 102 7.25 4.74 12.26
CA PRO A 102 7.20 4.38 13.69
C PRO A 102 7.03 5.57 14.64
N ASP A 103 7.72 6.69 14.36
CA ASP A 103 7.62 7.91 15.18
C ASP A 103 6.22 8.54 15.07
N GLN A 104 5.60 8.49 13.90
CA GLN A 104 4.23 8.95 13.69
C GLN A 104 3.23 8.06 14.44
N LEU A 105 3.41 6.74 14.40
CA LEU A 105 2.57 5.81 15.17
C LEU A 105 2.72 6.04 16.68
N SER A 106 3.94 6.22 17.17
CA SER A 106 4.20 6.52 18.58
C SER A 106 3.50 7.81 19.02
N LEU A 107 3.56 8.86 18.19
CA LEU A 107 2.89 10.12 18.46
C LEU A 107 1.36 9.97 18.40
N LEU A 108 0.83 9.21 17.44
CA LEU A 108 -0.61 8.90 17.34
C LEU A 108 -1.13 8.19 18.59
N LEU A 109 -0.39 7.19 19.08
CA LEU A 109 -0.73 6.49 20.32
C LEU A 109 -0.69 7.44 21.54
N GLY A 110 0.30 8.35 21.60
CA GLY A 110 0.36 9.38 22.63
C GLY A 110 -0.84 10.34 22.58
N ILE A 111 -1.31 10.72 21.39
CA ILE A 111 -2.52 11.55 21.22
C ILE A 111 -3.75 10.78 21.71
N LEU A 112 -3.91 9.50 21.34
CA LEU A 112 -5.05 8.70 21.75
C LEU A 112 -5.15 8.49 23.27
N GLN A 113 -4.01 8.46 23.98
CA GLN A 113 -4.00 8.40 25.44
C GLN A 113 -4.60 9.65 26.12
N THR A 114 -4.72 10.76 25.40
CA THR A 114 -5.35 12.00 25.91
C THR A 114 -6.86 12.07 25.60
N LEU A 115 -7.36 11.15 24.81
CA LEU A 115 -8.77 11.05 24.43
C LEU A 115 -9.50 9.96 25.25
N PRO A 116 -10.82 10.02 25.40
CA PRO A 116 -11.59 9.06 26.19
C PRO A 116 -11.80 7.75 25.42
N VAL A 117 -10.71 7.10 25.01
CA VAL A 117 -10.73 5.79 24.32
C VAL A 117 -9.64 4.87 24.87
N GLU A 118 -9.88 3.58 24.83
CA GLU A 118 -8.88 2.58 25.19
C GLU A 118 -8.40 1.85 23.95
N THR A 119 -7.13 2.04 23.57
CA THR A 119 -6.53 1.34 22.41
C THR A 119 -6.28 -0.13 22.77
N ARG A 120 -6.91 -1.06 22.06
CA ARG A 120 -6.85 -2.51 22.27
C ARG A 120 -5.97 -3.23 21.27
N GLY A 121 -5.77 -2.68 20.08
CA GLY A 121 -5.00 -3.32 19.02
C GLY A 121 -4.45 -2.34 18.02
N VAL A 122 -3.34 -2.72 17.40
CA VAL A 122 -2.66 -1.98 16.33
C VAL A 122 -2.27 -2.99 15.25
N VAL A 123 -2.88 -2.90 14.07
CA VAL A 123 -2.71 -3.91 13.01
C VAL A 123 -2.33 -3.24 11.69
N HIS A 124 -1.43 -3.86 10.96
CA HIS A 124 -1.00 -3.37 9.65
C HIS A 124 -2.10 -3.59 8.59
N ARG A 125 -2.50 -2.51 7.90
CA ARG A 125 -3.61 -2.53 6.93
C ARG A 125 -3.40 -3.57 5.82
N SER A 126 -2.20 -3.65 5.25
CA SER A 126 -1.91 -4.60 4.17
C SER A 126 -1.92 -6.06 4.63
N ALA A 127 -1.61 -6.35 5.91
CA ALA A 127 -1.77 -7.70 6.44
C ALA A 127 -3.26 -8.10 6.50
N LEU A 128 -4.14 -7.17 6.91
CA LEU A 128 -5.58 -7.38 6.92
C LEU A 128 -6.14 -7.56 5.51
N VAL A 129 -5.64 -6.81 4.52
CA VAL A 129 -6.01 -7.00 3.11
C VAL A 129 -5.56 -8.38 2.60
N GLY A 130 -4.34 -8.81 2.92
CA GLY A 130 -3.87 -10.15 2.59
C GLY A 130 -4.70 -11.27 3.25
N SER A 131 -5.11 -11.05 4.51
CA SER A 131 -6.02 -11.93 5.24
C SER A 131 -7.38 -12.03 4.55
N PHE A 132 -7.94 -10.91 4.11
CA PHE A 132 -9.20 -10.84 3.37
C PHE A 132 -9.14 -11.59 2.04
N LEU A 133 -8.06 -11.38 1.27
CA LEU A 133 -7.88 -12.01 -0.04
C LEU A 133 -7.46 -13.48 0.07
N GLY A 134 -6.83 -13.88 1.17
CA GLY A 134 -6.26 -15.22 1.34
C GLY A 134 -5.13 -15.54 0.37
N ALA A 135 -4.48 -14.52 -0.21
CA ALA A 135 -3.46 -14.67 -1.25
C ALA A 135 -2.31 -13.68 -1.08
N SER A 136 -1.09 -14.12 -1.44
CA SER A 136 0.09 -13.24 -1.51
C SER A 136 -0.07 -12.22 -2.63
N CYS A 137 0.26 -10.95 -2.36
CA CYS A 137 0.10 -9.88 -3.33
C CYS A 137 1.06 -8.72 -3.07
N ALA A 138 1.16 -7.80 -4.05
CA ALA A 138 1.61 -6.45 -3.83
C ALA A 138 0.37 -5.57 -3.58
N HIS A 139 0.19 -5.08 -2.36
CA HIS A 139 -0.92 -4.21 -2.01
C HIS A 139 -0.55 -2.75 -2.29
N ILE A 140 -1.31 -2.10 -3.15
CA ILE A 140 -1.13 -0.70 -3.54
C ILE A 140 -2.20 0.15 -2.84
N GLU A 141 -1.75 0.98 -1.90
CA GLU A 141 -2.58 1.89 -1.13
C GLU A 141 -2.43 3.32 -1.64
N LEU A 142 -3.54 4.02 -1.81
CA LEU A 142 -3.59 5.42 -2.19
C LEU A 142 -3.77 6.30 -0.95
N HIS A 143 -2.80 7.19 -0.69
CA HIS A 143 -2.86 8.22 0.35
C HIS A 143 -3.11 9.60 -0.27
N LEU A 144 -3.38 10.64 0.53
CA LEU A 144 -3.61 11.99 0.00
C LEU A 144 -2.44 12.52 -0.84
N HIS A 145 -1.18 12.26 -0.42
CA HIS A 145 0.02 12.84 -1.05
C HIS A 145 1.00 11.82 -1.64
N GLN A 146 0.76 10.55 -1.47
CA GLN A 146 1.66 9.48 -1.93
C GLN A 146 0.89 8.20 -2.20
N THR A 147 1.52 7.26 -2.87
CA THR A 147 1.08 5.87 -2.98
C THR A 147 2.07 4.99 -2.22
N SER A 148 1.61 3.98 -1.51
CA SER A 148 2.46 2.97 -0.91
C SER A 148 2.24 1.61 -1.54
N ILE A 149 3.31 0.81 -1.65
CA ILE A 149 3.30 -0.53 -2.22
C ILE A 149 3.89 -1.46 -1.17
N THR A 150 3.05 -2.30 -0.58
CA THR A 150 3.45 -3.24 0.47
C THR A 150 3.46 -4.67 -0.07
N ARG A 151 4.57 -5.38 0.11
CA ARG A 151 4.61 -6.82 -0.14
C ARG A 151 3.80 -7.55 0.93
N VAL A 152 2.87 -8.39 0.52
CA VAL A 152 2.10 -9.26 1.40
C VAL A 152 2.37 -10.71 1.02
N SER A 153 2.82 -11.52 1.97
CA SER A 153 2.94 -12.97 1.82
C SER A 153 1.84 -13.67 2.63
N VAL A 154 1.28 -14.73 2.06
CA VAL A 154 0.33 -15.61 2.74
C VAL A 154 0.94 -17.00 2.81
N GLU A 155 1.24 -17.44 4.04
CA GLU A 155 1.88 -18.72 4.31
C GLU A 155 1.23 -19.38 5.53
N ALA A 156 1.03 -20.68 5.50
CA ALA A 156 0.43 -21.46 6.59
C ALA A 156 -0.88 -20.89 7.15
N GLY A 157 -1.68 -20.22 6.31
CA GLY A 157 -2.95 -19.62 6.72
C GLY A 157 -2.81 -18.27 7.45
N HIS A 158 -1.64 -17.62 7.37
CA HIS A 158 -1.38 -16.29 7.91
C HIS A 158 -0.94 -15.34 6.80
N ALA A 159 -1.41 -14.11 6.85
CA ALA A 159 -1.00 -13.02 5.99
C ALA A 159 0.01 -12.13 6.73
N HIS A 160 1.17 -11.91 6.14
CA HIS A 160 2.25 -11.11 6.69
C HIS A 160 2.53 -9.88 5.81
N ALA A 161 2.52 -8.68 6.39
CA ALA A 161 2.93 -7.45 5.73
C ALA A 161 4.45 -7.28 5.83
N GLY A 162 5.12 -7.37 4.69
CA GLY A 162 6.56 -7.20 4.53
C GLY A 162 6.98 -5.73 4.37
N LEU A 163 7.96 -5.50 3.49
CA LEU A 163 8.46 -4.16 3.20
C LEU A 163 7.41 -3.33 2.45
N THR A 164 7.36 -2.05 2.79
CA THR A 164 6.57 -1.03 2.09
C THR A 164 7.50 -0.09 1.35
N GLN A 165 7.24 0.14 0.07
CA GLN A 165 7.88 1.17 -0.74
C GLN A 165 6.93 2.35 -0.88
N LEU A 166 7.46 3.57 -0.82
CA LEU A 166 6.69 4.80 -0.94
C LEU A 166 6.95 5.45 -2.29
N LEU A 167 5.90 6.00 -2.89
CA LEU A 167 5.94 6.80 -4.11
C LEU A 167 5.42 8.21 -3.78
N PRO A 168 6.27 9.11 -3.27
CA PRO A 168 5.89 10.47 -2.89
C PRO A 168 5.42 11.28 -4.11
N GLY A 169 4.44 12.18 -3.90
CA GLY A 169 3.91 13.04 -4.95
C GLY A 169 2.88 12.39 -5.87
N HIS A 170 2.67 11.08 -5.77
CA HIS A 170 1.67 10.33 -6.53
C HIS A 170 0.53 9.88 -5.61
N GLY A 171 -0.12 10.84 -4.96
CA GLY A 171 -1.26 10.58 -4.08
C GLY A 171 -2.58 10.97 -4.71
N LEU A 172 -3.66 10.77 -3.94
CA LEU A 172 -5.04 11.03 -4.36
C LEU A 172 -5.24 12.45 -4.89
N LEU A 173 -4.69 13.47 -4.20
CA LEU A 173 -4.92 14.88 -4.61
C LEU A 173 -4.31 15.17 -5.98
N GLY A 174 -3.07 14.75 -6.25
CA GLY A 174 -2.44 14.89 -7.55
C GLY A 174 -3.18 14.09 -8.64
N LEU A 175 -3.57 12.86 -8.33
CA LEU A 175 -4.36 12.04 -9.25
C LEU A 175 -5.71 12.68 -9.61
N MET A 176 -6.39 13.28 -8.63
CA MET A 176 -7.63 14.00 -8.84
C MET A 176 -7.41 15.26 -9.70
N ASP A 177 -6.29 15.98 -9.52
CA ASP A 177 -5.91 17.13 -10.35
C ASP A 177 -5.74 16.70 -11.82
N ASP A 178 -4.98 15.65 -12.09
CA ASP A 178 -4.75 15.13 -13.44
C ASP A 178 -6.06 14.67 -14.12
N ILE A 179 -6.94 13.96 -13.38
CA ILE A 179 -8.24 13.52 -13.88
C ILE A 179 -9.14 14.72 -14.18
N ALA A 180 -9.23 15.69 -13.25
CA ALA A 180 -10.06 16.88 -13.41
C ALA A 180 -9.62 17.72 -14.61
N GLU A 181 -8.31 17.84 -14.86
CA GLU A 181 -7.78 18.49 -16.05
C GLU A 181 -8.27 17.81 -17.34
N ARG A 182 -8.17 16.47 -17.43
CA ARG A 182 -8.66 15.73 -18.62
C ARG A 182 -10.17 15.91 -18.82
N ILE A 183 -10.95 15.91 -17.74
CA ILE A 183 -12.40 16.14 -17.83
C ILE A 183 -12.69 17.58 -18.27
N ALA A 184 -12.00 18.56 -17.72
CA ALA A 184 -12.17 19.98 -18.10
C ALA A 184 -11.85 20.20 -19.58
N GLU A 185 -10.83 19.54 -20.15
CA GLU A 185 -10.55 19.55 -21.58
C GLU A 185 -11.76 19.08 -22.41
N GLN A 186 -12.48 18.05 -21.96
CA GLN A 186 -13.70 17.57 -22.63
C GLN A 186 -14.82 18.62 -22.56
N PHE A 187 -15.00 19.30 -21.42
CA PHE A 187 -15.96 20.39 -21.28
C PHE A 187 -15.63 21.55 -22.23
N VAL A 188 -14.38 21.99 -22.25
CA VAL A 188 -13.95 23.08 -23.14
C VAL A 188 -14.14 22.70 -24.61
N ALA A 189 -13.78 21.50 -25.02
CA ALA A 189 -13.90 21.06 -26.40
C ALA A 189 -15.37 20.98 -26.86
N GLN A 190 -16.28 20.48 -26.02
CA GLN A 190 -17.66 20.18 -26.39
C GLN A 190 -18.60 21.35 -26.12
N THR A 191 -18.37 22.17 -25.09
CA THR A 191 -19.33 23.16 -24.61
C THR A 191 -18.77 24.59 -24.53
N ARG A 192 -17.45 24.77 -24.68
CA ARG A 192 -16.74 26.04 -24.45
C ARG A 192 -16.78 26.51 -22.99
N PHE A 193 -17.26 25.70 -22.07
CA PHE A 193 -17.27 25.95 -20.64
C PHE A 193 -16.05 25.27 -20.00
N ASP A 194 -15.34 25.98 -19.15
CA ASP A 194 -14.21 25.45 -18.38
C ASP A 194 -14.59 25.43 -16.89
N PRO A 195 -14.83 24.23 -16.33
CA PRO A 195 -15.23 24.08 -14.93
C PRO A 195 -14.14 24.47 -13.92
N GLN A 196 -12.87 24.55 -14.33
CA GLN A 196 -11.76 24.93 -13.44
C GLN A 196 -11.53 26.45 -13.34
N ARG A 197 -12.31 27.27 -14.08
CA ARG A 197 -12.16 28.73 -14.02
C ARG A 197 -12.69 29.40 -12.76
N ARG A 198 -13.54 28.71 -12.00
CA ARG A 198 -14.12 29.16 -10.75
C ARG A 198 -14.04 28.09 -9.70
N ALA A 199 -13.71 28.49 -8.47
CA ALA A 199 -13.55 27.57 -7.35
C ALA A 199 -14.80 26.70 -7.09
N GLU A 200 -16.01 27.28 -7.28
CA GLU A 200 -17.28 26.59 -7.07
C GLU A 200 -17.46 25.45 -8.08
N THR A 201 -17.20 25.71 -9.36
CA THR A 201 -17.36 24.69 -10.43
C THR A 201 -16.22 23.67 -10.42
N GLU A 202 -15.02 24.10 -10.05
CA GLU A 202 -13.90 23.21 -9.81
C GLU A 202 -14.21 22.23 -8.67
N GLN A 203 -14.74 22.72 -7.54
CA GLN A 203 -15.15 21.85 -6.41
C GLN A 203 -16.22 20.85 -6.84
N VAL A 204 -17.24 21.26 -7.59
CA VAL A 204 -18.26 20.35 -8.12
C VAL A 204 -17.66 19.29 -9.05
N LEU A 205 -16.67 19.65 -9.88
CA LEU A 205 -15.95 18.70 -10.74
C LEU A 205 -15.25 17.64 -9.89
N TYR A 206 -14.49 18.06 -8.87
CA TYR A 206 -13.75 17.13 -7.99
C TYR A 206 -14.68 16.19 -7.23
N GLU A 207 -15.82 16.67 -6.76
CA GLU A 207 -16.82 15.82 -6.08
C GLU A 207 -17.42 14.75 -7.00
N LYS A 208 -17.46 15.02 -8.31
CA LYS A 208 -17.98 14.07 -9.32
C LYS A 208 -16.99 13.04 -9.80
N VAL A 209 -15.68 13.26 -9.61
CA VAL A 209 -14.64 12.35 -10.15
C VAL A 209 -14.83 10.91 -9.69
N PRO A 210 -15.03 10.58 -8.38
CA PRO A 210 -15.18 9.18 -7.97
C PRO A 210 -16.39 8.48 -8.62
N GLU A 211 -17.52 9.17 -8.72
CA GLU A 211 -18.73 8.64 -9.38
C GLU A 211 -18.50 8.42 -10.88
N LEU A 212 -17.83 9.37 -11.56
CA LEU A 212 -17.48 9.24 -12.98
C LEU A 212 -16.56 8.06 -13.23
N LEU A 213 -15.52 7.86 -12.41
CA LEU A 213 -14.61 6.73 -12.52
C LEU A 213 -15.35 5.41 -12.30
N GLN A 214 -16.22 5.35 -11.30
CA GLN A 214 -17.05 4.17 -11.05
C GLN A 214 -17.97 3.87 -12.24
N ALA A 215 -18.58 4.85 -12.86
CA ALA A 215 -19.42 4.67 -14.04
C ALA A 215 -18.60 4.23 -15.26
N LEU A 216 -17.39 4.80 -15.45
CA LEU A 216 -16.47 4.43 -16.53
C LEU A 216 -15.88 3.02 -16.40
N SER A 217 -15.92 2.41 -15.21
CA SER A 217 -15.52 1.01 -15.06
C SER A 217 -16.52 0.03 -15.74
N ALA A 218 -17.78 0.45 -15.92
CA ALA A 218 -18.84 -0.33 -16.55
C ALA A 218 -19.19 0.14 -17.98
N GLN A 219 -18.80 1.37 -18.35
CA GLN A 219 -19.16 1.99 -19.63
C GLN A 219 -17.94 2.66 -20.26
N SER A 220 -17.87 2.68 -21.59
CA SER A 220 -16.77 3.35 -22.30
C SER A 220 -16.88 4.89 -22.31
N GLU A 221 -18.08 5.43 -22.06
CA GLU A 221 -18.36 6.86 -22.06
C GLU A 221 -19.50 7.19 -21.09
N VAL A 222 -19.37 8.28 -20.35
CA VAL A 222 -20.39 8.77 -19.41
C VAL A 222 -20.62 10.29 -19.62
N SER A 223 -21.81 10.78 -19.28
CA SER A 223 -22.14 12.20 -19.32
C SER A 223 -21.88 12.85 -17.96
N CYS A 224 -21.15 13.97 -17.94
CA CYS A 224 -20.95 14.82 -16.79
C CYS A 224 -21.62 16.17 -16.99
N THR A 225 -22.42 16.62 -16.02
CA THR A 225 -23.10 17.91 -16.08
C THR A 225 -22.66 18.81 -14.92
N ILE A 226 -22.19 20.03 -15.25
CA ILE A 226 -21.80 21.06 -14.30
C ILE A 226 -22.45 22.37 -14.75
N GLU A 227 -23.22 23.03 -13.89
CA GLU A 227 -23.93 24.29 -14.17
C GLU A 227 -24.72 24.30 -15.49
N GLY A 228 -25.38 23.17 -15.82
CA GLY A 228 -26.19 23.08 -17.05
C GLY A 228 -25.38 22.77 -18.32
N HIS A 229 -24.05 22.77 -18.26
CA HIS A 229 -23.18 22.33 -19.34
C HIS A 229 -22.96 20.84 -19.22
N THR A 230 -23.16 20.06 -20.29
CA THR A 230 -22.97 18.62 -20.31
C THR A 230 -21.86 18.26 -21.28
N ALA A 231 -20.84 17.57 -20.79
CA ALA A 231 -19.79 16.97 -21.61
C ALA A 231 -19.79 15.44 -21.47
N ARG A 232 -19.42 14.76 -22.55
CA ARG A 232 -19.17 13.32 -22.56
C ARG A 232 -17.69 13.08 -22.21
N VAL A 233 -17.46 12.20 -21.27
CA VAL A 233 -16.12 11.77 -20.82
C VAL A 233 -15.97 10.29 -21.16
N SER A 234 -14.95 9.96 -21.95
CA SER A 234 -14.67 8.57 -22.34
C SER A 234 -13.51 7.98 -21.50
N THR A 235 -13.44 6.66 -21.44
CA THR A 235 -12.30 5.94 -20.86
C THR A 235 -10.99 6.34 -21.56
N ASP A 236 -11.02 6.59 -22.88
CA ASP A 236 -9.82 6.98 -23.63
C ASP A 236 -9.32 8.37 -23.23
N ALA A 237 -10.20 9.31 -22.85
CA ALA A 237 -9.81 10.64 -22.37
C ALA A 237 -8.99 10.57 -21.08
N LEU A 238 -9.24 9.58 -20.22
CA LEU A 238 -8.55 9.40 -18.93
C LEU A 238 -7.42 8.37 -18.97
N ARG A 239 -7.30 7.57 -20.04
CA ARG A 239 -6.34 6.47 -20.19
C ARG A 239 -4.89 6.90 -19.86
N SER A 240 -4.46 8.04 -20.36
CA SER A 240 -3.11 8.55 -20.17
C SER A 240 -2.74 8.76 -18.69
N VAL A 241 -3.72 9.08 -17.83
CA VAL A 241 -3.52 9.27 -16.38
C VAL A 241 -3.18 7.93 -15.73
N GLY A 242 -3.97 6.88 -16.00
CA GLY A 242 -3.70 5.54 -15.48
C GLY A 242 -2.40 4.94 -16.02
N GLU A 243 -2.11 5.12 -17.32
CA GLU A 243 -0.84 4.67 -17.91
C GLU A 243 0.38 5.37 -17.31
N ALA A 244 0.27 6.67 -16.99
CA ALA A 244 1.33 7.40 -16.31
C ALA A 244 1.58 6.83 -14.91
N LEU A 245 0.53 6.56 -14.16
CA LEU A 245 0.65 5.96 -12.83
C LEU A 245 1.17 4.52 -12.89
N SER A 246 0.71 3.69 -13.84
CA SER A 246 1.25 2.34 -14.08
C SER A 246 2.76 2.34 -14.30
N ARG A 247 3.23 3.30 -15.11
CA ARG A 247 4.63 3.40 -15.50
C ARG A 247 5.56 3.69 -14.31
N VAL A 248 5.09 4.45 -13.31
CA VAL A 248 5.89 4.77 -12.12
C VAL A 248 5.74 3.73 -11.02
N ILE A 249 4.61 3.00 -10.94
CA ILE A 249 4.39 1.95 -9.95
C ILE A 249 5.09 0.64 -10.35
N THR A 250 5.03 0.26 -11.63
CA THR A 250 5.52 -1.06 -12.11
C THR A 250 6.97 -1.37 -11.68
N PRO A 251 7.94 -0.43 -11.74
CA PRO A 251 9.31 -0.69 -11.30
C PRO A 251 9.44 -0.90 -9.77
N LEU A 252 8.43 -0.50 -9.00
CA LEU A 252 8.41 -0.60 -7.54
C LEU A 252 7.70 -1.87 -7.05
N LEU A 253 7.11 -2.66 -7.94
CA LEU A 253 6.48 -3.92 -7.55
C LEU A 253 7.54 -4.89 -7.02
N PRO A 254 7.31 -5.55 -5.88
CA PRO A 254 8.23 -6.52 -5.32
C PRO A 254 8.55 -7.65 -6.33
N ALA A 255 9.81 -8.09 -6.35
CA ALA A 255 10.19 -9.22 -7.19
C ALA A 255 9.35 -10.47 -6.87
N GLY A 256 8.91 -11.17 -7.91
CA GLY A 256 8.04 -12.34 -7.78
C GLY A 256 6.58 -12.01 -7.46
N THR A 257 6.15 -10.75 -7.64
CA THR A 257 4.72 -10.40 -7.57
C THR A 257 3.96 -11.16 -8.66
N GLU A 258 2.95 -11.91 -8.28
CA GLU A 258 2.04 -12.59 -9.21
C GLU A 258 0.67 -11.89 -9.23
N HIS A 259 0.32 -11.23 -8.13
CA HIS A 259 -0.97 -10.61 -7.90
C HIS A 259 -0.82 -9.21 -7.32
N VAL A 260 -1.58 -8.26 -7.84
CA VAL A 260 -1.64 -6.87 -7.39
C VAL A 260 -3.01 -6.58 -6.79
N ALA A 261 -3.04 -6.16 -5.53
CA ALA A 261 -4.24 -5.73 -4.85
C ALA A 261 -4.31 -4.18 -4.88
N LEU A 262 -5.37 -3.63 -5.43
CA LEU A 262 -5.55 -2.18 -5.62
C LEU A 262 -6.64 -1.64 -4.71
N ASP A 263 -6.38 -0.57 -3.99
CA ASP A 263 -7.45 0.20 -3.35
C ASP A 263 -8.57 0.56 -4.37
N ALA A 264 -9.82 0.57 -3.90
CA ALA A 264 -11.01 0.61 -4.75
C ALA A 264 -10.98 1.72 -5.82
N LEU A 265 -10.56 2.93 -5.49
CA LEU A 265 -10.49 4.03 -6.45
C LEU A 265 -9.48 3.75 -7.58
N LEU A 266 -8.32 3.18 -7.25
CA LEU A 266 -7.31 2.84 -8.24
C LEU A 266 -7.82 1.80 -9.23
N SER A 267 -8.62 0.84 -8.77
CA SER A 267 -9.17 -0.21 -9.63
C SER A 267 -10.16 0.30 -10.68
N THR A 268 -10.71 1.50 -10.49
CA THR A 268 -11.65 2.13 -11.43
C THR A 268 -10.97 3.09 -12.43
N LEU A 269 -9.66 3.33 -12.27
CA LEU A 269 -8.93 4.29 -13.10
C LEU A 269 -8.63 3.73 -14.50
N PRO A 270 -9.19 4.32 -15.58
CA PRO A 270 -8.91 3.88 -16.94
C PRO A 270 -7.41 3.96 -17.27
N GLY A 271 -6.87 2.89 -17.87
CA GLY A 271 -5.46 2.83 -18.26
C GLY A 271 -4.49 2.39 -17.15
N LEU A 272 -4.94 2.25 -15.90
CA LEU A 272 -4.12 1.66 -14.86
C LEU A 272 -4.09 0.13 -15.04
N THR A 273 -3.00 -0.39 -15.57
CA THR A 273 -2.84 -1.81 -15.88
C THR A 273 -1.47 -2.33 -15.49
N PHE A 274 -1.41 -3.57 -15.09
CA PHE A 274 -0.18 -4.28 -14.74
C PHE A 274 -0.10 -5.60 -15.53
N ALA A 275 1.11 -6.13 -15.71
CA ALA A 275 1.32 -7.44 -16.33
C ALA A 275 0.82 -8.61 -15.44
N HIS A 276 0.46 -8.32 -14.21
CA HIS A 276 0.05 -9.25 -13.17
C HIS A 276 -1.48 -9.27 -13.04
N ALA A 277 -2.02 -10.34 -12.46
CA ALA A 277 -3.43 -10.38 -12.07
C ALA A 277 -3.73 -9.26 -11.06
N THR A 278 -4.84 -8.55 -11.24
CA THR A 278 -5.24 -7.44 -10.36
C THR A 278 -6.57 -7.72 -9.69
N THR A 279 -6.68 -7.34 -8.43
CA THR A 279 -7.94 -7.43 -7.66
C THR A 279 -8.21 -6.08 -6.97
N ALA A 280 -9.44 -5.60 -7.12
CA ALA A 280 -9.93 -4.46 -6.36
C ALA A 280 -10.10 -4.84 -4.89
N VAL A 281 -9.56 -4.03 -3.99
CA VAL A 281 -9.75 -4.16 -2.55
C VAL A 281 -10.93 -3.30 -2.15
N PRO A 282 -12.04 -3.90 -1.68
CA PRO A 282 -13.18 -3.12 -1.22
C PRO A 282 -12.80 -2.30 0.03
N PRO A 283 -13.43 -1.11 0.21
CA PRO A 283 -13.08 -0.20 1.31
C PRO A 283 -13.20 -0.81 2.71
N GLU A 284 -14.07 -1.81 2.87
CA GLU A 284 -14.34 -2.55 4.11
C GLU A 284 -13.40 -3.74 4.35
N ALA A 285 -12.57 -4.15 3.38
CA ALA A 285 -11.76 -5.37 3.47
C ALA A 285 -10.91 -5.46 4.73
N ALA A 286 -10.18 -4.39 5.05
CA ALA A 286 -9.34 -4.36 6.23
C ALA A 286 -10.15 -4.40 7.53
N ALA A 287 -11.26 -3.66 7.61
CA ALA A 287 -12.14 -3.67 8.78
C ALA A 287 -12.84 -5.02 8.96
N THR A 288 -13.26 -5.65 7.86
CA THR A 288 -13.86 -6.99 7.87
C THR A 288 -12.86 -8.01 8.45
N SER A 289 -11.60 -7.99 8.00
CA SER A 289 -10.57 -8.87 8.56
C SER A 289 -10.27 -8.54 10.03
N ALA A 290 -10.18 -7.27 10.39
CA ALA A 290 -9.89 -6.85 11.77
C ALA A 290 -11.00 -7.26 12.75
N ALA A 291 -12.27 -7.26 12.33
CA ALA A 291 -13.40 -7.68 13.17
C ALA A 291 -13.36 -9.16 13.60
N HIS A 292 -12.60 -9.99 12.87
CA HIS A 292 -12.42 -11.41 13.18
C HIS A 292 -11.16 -11.72 13.98
N LEU A 293 -10.34 -10.71 14.30
CA LEU A 293 -9.11 -10.91 15.06
C LEU A 293 -9.41 -11.03 16.55
N SER A 294 -8.84 -12.05 17.17
CA SER A 294 -8.67 -12.10 18.62
C SER A 294 -7.44 -11.28 18.99
N LEU A 295 -7.64 -10.10 19.56
CA LEU A 295 -6.55 -9.26 20.02
C LEU A 295 -6.00 -9.81 21.34
N PRO A 296 -4.66 -9.92 21.48
CA PRO A 296 -4.06 -10.35 22.74
C PRO A 296 -4.35 -9.35 23.86
N GLU A 297 -4.61 -9.84 25.05
CA GLU A 297 -4.70 -9.02 26.25
C GLU A 297 -3.28 -8.64 26.71
N GLY A 298 -3.07 -7.41 27.13
CA GLY A 298 -1.80 -6.95 27.69
C GLY A 298 -1.16 -5.80 26.90
N GLU A 299 0.15 -5.87 26.66
CA GLU A 299 0.88 -4.81 25.95
C GLU A 299 0.46 -4.70 24.48
N LEU A 300 0.34 -3.46 24.00
CA LEU A 300 0.06 -3.17 22.60
C LEU A 300 1.26 -3.55 21.73
N HIS A 301 1.05 -4.44 20.78
CA HIS A 301 2.03 -4.79 19.76
C HIS A 301 1.48 -4.40 18.38
N PHE A 302 2.37 -3.85 17.54
CA PHE A 302 2.03 -3.62 16.15
C PHE A 302 2.03 -4.95 15.38
N GLN A 303 0.84 -5.47 15.09
CA GLN A 303 0.67 -6.76 14.42
C GLN A 303 0.83 -6.59 12.90
N ARG A 304 1.85 -7.23 12.36
CA ARG A 304 2.12 -7.29 10.90
C ARG A 304 1.76 -8.65 10.30
N GLU A 305 1.38 -9.60 11.15
CA GLU A 305 0.96 -10.93 10.78
C GLU A 305 -0.41 -11.22 11.39
N VAL A 306 -1.34 -11.69 10.57
CA VAL A 306 -2.72 -11.99 10.98
C VAL A 306 -3.20 -13.29 10.32
N PRO A 307 -4.07 -14.08 10.98
CA PRO A 307 -4.66 -15.25 10.35
C PRO A 307 -5.51 -14.86 9.16
N CYS A 308 -5.46 -15.65 8.08
CA CYS A 308 -6.35 -15.48 6.93
C CYS A 308 -7.78 -15.86 7.32
N GLN A 309 -8.73 -15.12 6.78
CA GLN A 309 -10.14 -15.54 6.85
C GLN A 309 -10.26 -16.87 6.11
N LYS A 310 -10.97 -17.85 6.69
CA LYS A 310 -11.30 -19.07 5.96
C LYS A 310 -12.16 -18.65 4.77
N ALA A 311 -11.69 -18.94 3.56
CA ALA A 311 -12.46 -18.66 2.36
C ALA A 311 -13.89 -19.20 2.53
N HIS A 312 -14.88 -18.32 2.44
CA HIS A 312 -16.26 -18.74 2.18
C HIS A 312 -16.26 -19.34 0.77
N THR A 313 -16.14 -20.65 0.70
CA THR A 313 -16.28 -21.40 -0.54
C THR A 313 -17.77 -21.52 -0.83
N ASP A 314 -18.36 -20.46 -1.36
CA ASP A 314 -19.60 -20.51 -2.15
C ASP A 314 -19.20 -20.39 -3.63
N ALA A 315 -18.45 -21.38 -4.12
CA ALA A 315 -18.35 -21.67 -5.54
C ALA A 315 -19.25 -22.90 -5.79
N PRO A 316 -20.15 -22.89 -6.78
CA PRO A 316 -20.92 -24.08 -7.13
C PRO A 316 -19.96 -25.20 -7.56
N GLU A 317 -20.09 -26.37 -6.95
CA GLU A 317 -19.36 -27.58 -7.31
C GLU A 317 -19.44 -27.84 -8.82
N PRO A 318 -18.31 -28.01 -9.52
CA PRO A 318 -18.39 -28.54 -10.86
C PRO A 318 -18.79 -30.02 -10.79
N THR A 319 -19.89 -30.34 -11.41
CA THR A 319 -20.41 -31.70 -11.63
C THR A 319 -19.28 -32.63 -12.07
N GLN A 320 -19.00 -33.64 -11.25
CA GLN A 320 -18.06 -34.70 -11.57
C GLN A 320 -18.57 -35.51 -12.77
N GLN A 321 -17.89 -35.42 -13.89
CA GLN A 321 -17.92 -36.48 -14.91
C GLN A 321 -16.88 -37.54 -14.58
N LEU A 322 -17.39 -38.70 -14.26
CA LEU A 322 -16.63 -39.95 -14.13
C LEU A 322 -16.07 -40.41 -15.48
N THR A 323 -14.76 -40.70 -15.52
CA THR A 323 -14.20 -41.85 -16.27
C THR A 323 -12.68 -41.75 -16.41
N PRO A 324 -11.98 -42.86 -16.73
CA PRO A 324 -11.56 -43.95 -15.88
C PRO A 324 -10.03 -44.02 -15.73
N THR A 325 -9.60 -44.71 -14.71
CA THR A 325 -8.20 -45.11 -14.47
C THR A 325 -7.62 -45.93 -15.65
N PRO A 326 -6.34 -45.72 -15.96
CA PRO A 326 -5.43 -46.83 -15.85
C PRO A 326 -4.03 -46.48 -15.28
N THR A 327 -3.62 -47.36 -14.35
CA THR A 327 -2.34 -48.06 -14.21
C THR A 327 -1.02 -47.30 -14.01
N GLU A 328 -0.42 -47.61 -12.90
CA GLU A 328 0.94 -47.39 -12.43
C GLU A 328 2.03 -47.43 -13.51
N THR A 329 3.02 -46.56 -13.36
CA THR A 329 4.43 -46.90 -13.56
C THR A 329 5.34 -45.86 -12.88
N GLU A 330 6.10 -46.32 -11.91
CA GLU A 330 7.44 -45.97 -11.42
C GLU A 330 7.90 -44.47 -11.37
N GLU A 331 8.30 -44.09 -10.15
CA GLU A 331 9.25 -43.06 -9.77
C GLU A 331 10.54 -43.05 -10.60
N PRO A 332 11.17 -41.88 -10.76
CA PRO A 332 12.31 -41.61 -9.91
C PRO A 332 12.53 -40.15 -9.44
N ALA A 333 13.05 -40.06 -8.22
CA ALA A 333 13.99 -39.07 -7.68
C ALA A 333 13.60 -37.58 -7.61
N SER A 334 13.29 -37.18 -6.40
CA SER A 334 13.69 -35.97 -5.65
C SER A 334 14.52 -34.94 -6.41
N GLU A 335 13.91 -33.83 -6.79
CA GLU A 335 14.55 -32.54 -6.95
C GLU A 335 14.06 -31.59 -5.85
N SER A 336 15.00 -31.05 -5.08
CA SER A 336 14.77 -30.05 -4.04
C SER A 336 14.29 -28.72 -4.67
N PRO A 337 13.41 -27.96 -4.00
CA PRO A 337 12.95 -26.68 -4.53
C PRO A 337 14.08 -25.65 -4.58
N PRO A 338 14.10 -24.75 -5.58
CA PRO A 338 15.10 -23.69 -5.67
C PRO A 338 14.95 -22.69 -4.52
N PRO A 339 16.06 -22.10 -4.01
CA PRO A 339 16.03 -21.15 -2.91
C PRO A 339 15.38 -19.82 -3.31
N SER A 340 14.65 -19.24 -2.37
CA SER A 340 14.00 -17.93 -2.49
C SER A 340 15.04 -16.83 -2.78
N LYS A 341 14.79 -16.03 -3.82
CA LYS A 341 15.65 -14.91 -4.24
C LYS A 341 15.59 -13.77 -3.22
N GLY A 342 16.69 -13.51 -2.51
CA GLY A 342 16.90 -12.35 -1.63
C GLY A 342 17.37 -11.10 -2.41
N LEU A 343 17.73 -10.02 -1.68
CA LEU A 343 18.38 -8.84 -2.27
C LEU A 343 19.76 -9.24 -2.84
N PRO A 344 20.18 -8.70 -4.00
CA PRO A 344 21.51 -8.97 -4.55
C PRO A 344 22.59 -8.51 -3.55
N ALA A 345 23.53 -9.40 -3.23
CA ALA A 345 24.64 -9.05 -2.36
C ALA A 345 25.59 -8.10 -3.10
N THR A 346 26.08 -7.09 -2.39
CA THR A 346 27.02 -6.07 -2.94
C THR A 346 28.40 -6.15 -2.32
N HIS A 347 28.51 -6.76 -1.12
CA HIS A 347 29.76 -6.89 -0.37
C HIS A 347 29.87 -8.27 0.26
N GLN A 348 31.10 -8.72 0.49
CA GLN A 348 31.41 -9.83 1.38
C GLN A 348 31.83 -9.30 2.75
N LEU A 349 31.44 -9.98 3.81
CA LEU A 349 31.87 -9.73 5.18
C LEU A 349 32.77 -10.87 5.65
N THR A 350 34.04 -10.56 5.88
CA THR A 350 35.03 -11.50 6.39
C THR A 350 35.77 -10.87 7.55
N GLU A 351 35.84 -11.54 8.68
CA GLU A 351 36.52 -11.07 9.92
C GLU A 351 36.07 -9.64 10.36
N GLY A 352 34.79 -9.29 10.12
CA GLY A 352 34.25 -7.98 10.49
C GLY A 352 34.55 -6.85 9.51
N GLN A 353 35.17 -7.12 8.36
CA GLN A 353 35.40 -6.13 7.30
C GLN A 353 34.50 -6.42 6.10
N ALA A 354 33.79 -5.40 5.63
CA ALA A 354 33.00 -5.45 4.41
C ALA A 354 33.84 -5.03 3.19
N THR A 355 33.94 -5.90 2.19
CA THR A 355 34.67 -5.67 0.95
C THR A 355 33.73 -5.75 -0.24
N PRO A 356 33.74 -4.78 -1.19
CA PRO A 356 32.88 -4.81 -2.37
C PRO A 356 33.10 -6.04 -3.23
N LEU A 357 32.04 -6.62 -3.76
CA LEU A 357 32.09 -7.72 -4.72
C LEU A 357 32.34 -7.17 -6.13
N VAL A 358 33.43 -7.56 -6.74
CA VAL A 358 33.85 -7.09 -8.08
C VAL A 358 33.95 -8.29 -9.02
N LEU A 359 33.52 -8.11 -10.28
CA LEU A 359 33.61 -9.16 -11.31
C LEU A 359 35.01 -9.72 -11.41
N GLY A 360 35.16 -11.03 -11.38
CA GLY A 360 36.43 -11.74 -11.42
C GLY A 360 37.20 -11.79 -10.09
N ALA A 361 36.66 -11.21 -9.00
CA ALA A 361 37.28 -11.33 -7.68
C ALA A 361 37.17 -12.77 -7.17
N THR A 362 38.25 -13.27 -6.58
CA THR A 362 38.27 -14.57 -5.88
C THR A 362 37.86 -14.34 -4.44
N LEU A 363 36.77 -14.94 -4.01
CA LEU A 363 36.22 -14.85 -2.65
C LEU A 363 36.88 -15.85 -1.69
N ALA A 364 37.15 -17.05 -2.21
CA ALA A 364 37.88 -18.14 -1.52
C ALA A 364 38.50 -19.06 -2.58
N GLU A 365 39.32 -20.01 -2.17
CA GLU A 365 39.94 -20.98 -3.09
C GLU A 365 38.82 -21.73 -3.87
N GLY A 366 38.84 -21.61 -5.19
CA GLY A 366 37.84 -22.22 -6.07
C GLY A 366 36.50 -21.43 -6.20
N ILE A 367 36.36 -20.22 -5.63
CA ILE A 367 35.15 -19.45 -5.70
C ILE A 367 35.44 -18.05 -6.26
N THR A 368 34.85 -17.73 -7.41
CA THR A 368 35.04 -16.44 -8.11
C THR A 368 33.70 -15.79 -8.46
N VAL A 369 33.67 -14.46 -8.46
CA VAL A 369 32.50 -13.67 -8.91
C VAL A 369 32.45 -13.69 -10.42
N SER A 370 31.38 -14.27 -11.00
CA SER A 370 31.22 -14.44 -12.46
C SER A 370 30.18 -13.50 -13.08
N GLY A 371 29.37 -12.81 -12.26
CA GLY A 371 28.40 -11.81 -12.71
C GLY A 371 28.05 -10.80 -11.61
N VAL A 372 27.74 -9.54 -11.97
CA VAL A 372 27.42 -8.45 -11.01
C VAL A 372 26.05 -7.83 -11.20
N SER A 373 25.37 -8.01 -12.32
CA SER A 373 23.98 -7.54 -12.53
C SER A 373 22.94 -8.49 -11.92
N GLU A 374 23.20 -9.78 -11.88
CA GLU A 374 22.74 -10.77 -10.92
C GLU A 374 24.02 -11.36 -10.35
N LEU A 375 24.23 -11.26 -9.05
CA LEU A 375 25.49 -11.72 -8.47
C LEU A 375 25.59 -13.23 -8.63
N LEU A 376 26.43 -13.63 -9.58
CA LEU A 376 26.74 -15.02 -9.86
C LEU A 376 28.14 -15.34 -9.33
N ILE A 377 28.27 -16.46 -8.62
CA ILE A 377 29.55 -17.00 -8.25
C ILE A 377 29.79 -18.30 -9.01
N GLN A 378 31.06 -18.54 -9.41
CA GLN A 378 31.51 -19.83 -9.87
C GLN A 378 32.11 -20.57 -8.68
N ALA A 379 31.45 -21.66 -8.25
CA ALA A 379 31.86 -22.47 -7.12
C ALA A 379 32.55 -23.77 -7.59
N GLY A 380 33.69 -24.09 -6.99
CA GLY A 380 34.38 -25.34 -7.17
C GLY A 380 33.95 -26.42 -6.16
N SER A 381 34.51 -27.59 -6.25
CA SER A 381 34.16 -28.71 -5.37
C SER A 381 34.48 -28.42 -3.89
N GLY A 382 33.52 -28.69 -3.01
CA GLY A 382 33.62 -28.48 -1.56
C GLY A 382 33.07 -27.17 -1.05
N ALA A 383 32.51 -26.28 -1.93
CA ALA A 383 31.81 -25.11 -1.52
C ALA A 383 30.37 -25.41 -1.04
N GLN A 384 29.89 -24.70 -0.04
CA GLN A 384 28.53 -24.78 0.46
C GLN A 384 27.92 -23.38 0.54
N ILE A 385 26.62 -23.26 0.22
CA ILE A 385 25.80 -22.09 0.49
C ILE A 385 24.74 -22.45 1.51
N ASN A 386 24.71 -21.75 2.64
CA ASN A 386 23.79 -22.01 3.75
C ASN A 386 23.80 -23.48 4.22
N GLY A 387 24.98 -24.12 4.16
CA GLY A 387 25.17 -25.50 4.54
C GLY A 387 24.85 -26.56 3.47
N SER A 388 24.36 -26.14 2.29
CA SER A 388 24.09 -27.01 1.16
C SER A 388 25.26 -27.01 0.18
N PRO A 389 25.80 -28.19 -0.24
CA PRO A 389 26.90 -28.28 -1.18
C PRO A 389 26.48 -27.74 -2.55
N VAL A 390 27.39 -26.99 -3.18
CA VAL A 390 27.15 -26.33 -4.47
C VAL A 390 28.35 -26.47 -5.38
N GLU A 391 28.09 -26.64 -6.68
CA GLU A 391 29.10 -26.67 -7.73
C GLU A 391 28.59 -25.95 -8.96
N GLY A 392 29.48 -25.22 -9.68
CA GLY A 392 29.14 -24.50 -10.89
C GLY A 392 28.76 -23.04 -10.68
N CYS A 393 28.02 -22.47 -11.62
CA CYS A 393 27.62 -21.06 -11.61
C CYS A 393 26.25 -20.91 -10.90
N ILE A 394 26.24 -20.17 -9.78
CA ILE A 394 25.07 -20.07 -8.88
C ILE A 394 24.82 -18.61 -8.51
N GLY A 395 23.55 -18.20 -8.52
CA GLY A 395 23.11 -16.90 -8.01
C GLY A 395 23.15 -16.85 -6.48
N VAL A 396 23.70 -15.79 -5.92
CA VAL A 396 23.80 -15.57 -4.47
C VAL A 396 23.19 -14.23 -4.08
N PHE A 397 22.70 -14.16 -2.85
CA PHE A 397 21.95 -13.03 -2.32
C PHE A 397 22.55 -12.53 -1.01
N ALA A 398 22.09 -11.37 -0.56
CA ALA A 398 22.40 -10.90 0.78
C ALA A 398 21.88 -11.90 1.83
N ASP A 399 22.63 -12.04 2.91
CA ASP A 399 22.46 -13.01 3.99
C ASP A 399 22.82 -14.47 3.65
N ASP A 400 23.20 -14.76 2.41
CA ASP A 400 23.79 -16.07 2.09
C ASP A 400 25.16 -16.22 2.76
N ARG A 401 25.36 -17.37 3.37
CA ARG A 401 26.64 -17.77 3.97
C ARG A 401 27.34 -18.78 3.07
N LEU A 402 28.44 -18.32 2.48
CA LEU A 402 29.31 -19.14 1.68
C LEU A 402 30.40 -19.78 2.56
N THR A 403 30.52 -21.09 2.54
CA THR A 403 31.45 -21.83 3.40
C THR A 403 32.31 -22.78 2.56
N THR A 404 33.60 -22.74 2.80
CA THR A 404 34.58 -23.76 2.34
C THR A 404 35.23 -24.37 3.54
N PRO A 405 36.04 -25.43 3.42
CA PRO A 405 36.74 -26.03 4.55
C PRO A 405 37.57 -25.07 5.39
N ASP A 406 38.06 -23.98 4.75
CA ASP A 406 39.02 -23.04 5.36
C ASP A 406 38.41 -21.69 5.74
N ILE A 407 37.27 -21.28 5.18
CA ILE A 407 36.71 -19.94 5.37
C ILE A 407 35.18 -19.91 5.32
N SER A 408 34.59 -19.01 6.09
CA SER A 408 33.16 -18.71 6.04
C SER A 408 32.96 -17.22 5.75
N ILE A 409 32.23 -16.91 4.67
CA ILE A 409 31.97 -15.58 4.18
C ILE A 409 30.45 -15.32 4.26
N LEU A 410 30.05 -14.21 4.86
CA LEU A 410 28.67 -13.71 4.80
C LEU A 410 28.55 -12.69 3.68
N LEU A 411 27.59 -12.89 2.80
CA LEU A 411 27.27 -11.93 1.74
C LEU A 411 26.26 -10.91 2.27
N ILE A 412 26.52 -9.62 2.05
CA ILE A 412 25.69 -8.53 2.56
C ILE A 412 25.33 -7.53 1.46
N ALA A 413 24.20 -6.87 1.58
CA ALA A 413 23.84 -5.70 0.81
C ALA A 413 24.18 -4.44 1.62
N VAL A 414 25.03 -3.58 1.07
CA VAL A 414 25.35 -2.28 1.65
C VAL A 414 24.65 -1.22 0.80
N ALA A 415 23.79 -0.41 1.42
CA ALA A 415 23.18 0.72 0.74
C ALA A 415 24.25 1.76 0.43
N SER A 416 24.36 2.16 -0.84
CA SER A 416 25.24 3.21 -1.35
C SER A 416 24.67 4.61 -1.08
#